data_fe6b00096a9acb50496b5832e45227aa
#
_entry.id   fe6b00096a9acb50496b5832e45227aa
#
_cell.length_a   1.000
_cell.length_b   1.000
_cell.length_c   1.000
_cell.angle_alpha   90.00
_cell.angle_beta   90.00
_cell.angle_gamma   90.00
#
_symmetry.space_group_name_H-M   'P 1'
#
loop_
_entity.id
_entity.type
_entity.pdbx_description
1 polymer ?
#
loop_
_entity_poly.entity_id
_entity_poly.type
_entity_poly.pdbx_seq_one_letter_code
_entity_poly.pdbx_strand_id
1 'polypeptide(L)'
;QRLKWFVTYQQKNDHFLAIEINSTGAILLSLAPKKRLEKILKALLDENEFLSPGGIRSLSKIHEKPYVINIDGKEFGLNYEPGESQTALFGGNSNWRGPVWMPINYLTISALNKYFQFFDEDLLAEYPTHSGQSLNLKMVAGQLSQRLINNFTRNNEGKRKINGGNTLLDENQYFDNLVLFYEYF
;
A
#
# COMPACT_ATOMS: atom_id res chain seq x y z
N GLN A 1 -13.09 -18.11 22.53
CA GLN A 1 -14.10 -17.03 22.39
C GLN A 1 -13.98 -16.30 21.05
N ARG A 2 -12.79 -15.79 20.65
CA ARG A 2 -12.60 -15.05 19.39
C ARG A 2 -12.95 -15.85 18.14
N LEU A 3 -12.51 -17.11 18.05
CA LEU A 3 -12.85 -17.99 16.94
C LEU A 3 -14.35 -18.22 16.84
N LYS A 4 -15.03 -18.50 17.96
CA LYS A 4 -16.49 -18.69 17.99
C LYS A 4 -17.23 -17.43 17.52
N TRP A 5 -16.78 -16.26 17.94
CA TRP A 5 -17.35 -14.98 17.50
C TRP A 5 -17.14 -14.76 16.00
N PHE A 6 -15.94 -15.02 15.49
CA PHE A 6 -15.61 -14.87 14.07
C PHE A 6 -16.47 -15.82 13.20
N VAL A 7 -16.59 -17.09 13.59
CA VAL A 7 -17.44 -18.07 12.88
C VAL A 7 -18.90 -17.62 12.85
N THR A 8 -19.43 -17.10 13.96
CA THR A 8 -20.80 -16.58 14.01
C THR A 8 -20.98 -15.37 13.10
N TYR A 9 -19.97 -14.51 13.01
CA TYR A 9 -19.99 -13.35 12.12
C TYR A 9 -19.86 -13.77 10.65
N GLN A 10 -19.03 -14.75 10.35
CA GLN A 10 -18.87 -15.32 9.02
C GLN A 10 -20.16 -15.93 8.48
N GLN A 11 -20.93 -16.66 9.30
CA GLN A 11 -22.22 -17.22 8.91
C GLN A 11 -23.23 -16.16 8.46
N LYS A 12 -23.11 -14.93 9.00
CA LYS A 12 -23.94 -13.78 8.60
C LYS A 12 -23.38 -13.01 7.41
N ASN A 13 -22.08 -13.12 7.16
CA ASN A 13 -21.33 -12.31 6.19
C ASN A 13 -20.33 -13.16 5.39
N ASP A 14 -20.75 -14.32 4.91
CA ASP A 14 -19.93 -15.29 4.18
C ASP A 14 -19.23 -14.73 2.93
N HIS A 15 -19.78 -13.66 2.34
CA HIS A 15 -19.17 -12.95 1.23
C HIS A 15 -17.94 -12.10 1.60
N PHE A 16 -17.81 -11.73 2.88
CA PHE A 16 -16.80 -10.77 3.34
C PHE A 16 -15.76 -11.36 4.30
N LEU A 17 -16.00 -12.55 4.82
CA LEU A 17 -15.11 -13.21 5.77
C LEU A 17 -14.73 -14.59 5.27
N ALA A 18 -13.48 -14.96 5.48
CA ALA A 18 -12.98 -16.27 5.13
C ALA A 18 -12.38 -16.98 6.35
N ILE A 19 -12.67 -18.28 6.44
CA ILE A 19 -11.96 -19.22 7.30
C ILE A 19 -11.34 -20.24 6.37
N GLU A 20 -10.03 -20.28 6.33
CA GLU A 20 -9.28 -21.23 5.50
C GLU A 20 -8.38 -22.08 6.39
N ILE A 21 -8.18 -23.34 6.03
CA ILE A 21 -7.32 -24.28 6.74
C ILE A 21 -6.30 -24.78 5.72
N ASN A 22 -5.01 -24.62 6.03
CA ASN A 22 -3.94 -25.10 5.16
C ASN A 22 -3.61 -26.57 5.42
N SER A 23 -2.66 -27.12 4.65
CA SER A 23 -2.20 -28.51 4.74
C SER A 23 -1.58 -28.89 6.10
N THR A 24 -1.10 -27.92 6.86
CA THR A 24 -0.53 -28.13 8.21
C THR A 24 -1.58 -28.05 9.31
N GLY A 25 -2.83 -27.76 8.99
CA GLY A 25 -3.92 -27.55 9.95
C GLY A 25 -3.96 -26.15 10.56
N ALA A 26 -3.13 -25.20 10.09
CA ALA A 26 -3.22 -23.81 10.51
C ALA A 26 -4.49 -23.15 9.97
N ILE A 27 -5.09 -22.27 10.77
CA ILE A 27 -6.36 -21.62 10.46
C ILE A 27 -6.13 -20.13 10.19
N LEU A 28 -6.51 -19.69 9.01
CA LEU A 28 -6.55 -18.27 8.65
C LEU A 28 -7.96 -17.72 8.84
N LEU A 29 -8.07 -16.65 9.60
CA LEU A 29 -9.27 -15.83 9.73
C LEU A 29 -9.00 -14.51 9.01
N SER A 30 -9.61 -14.29 7.86
CA SER A 30 -9.33 -13.11 7.03
C SER A 30 -10.60 -12.44 6.52
N LEU A 31 -10.49 -11.18 6.14
CA LEU A 31 -11.53 -10.41 5.44
C LEU A 31 -11.56 -10.71 3.94
N ALA A 32 -10.54 -11.38 3.42
CA ALA A 32 -10.45 -11.70 2.00
C ALA A 32 -10.07 -13.17 1.81
N PRO A 33 -10.93 -14.00 1.19
CA PRO A 33 -10.55 -15.32 0.73
C PRO A 33 -9.44 -15.23 -0.32
N LYS A 34 -8.66 -16.32 -0.49
CA LYS A 34 -7.50 -16.38 -1.39
C LYS A 34 -7.76 -15.72 -2.76
N LYS A 35 -8.86 -16.09 -3.43
CA LYS A 35 -9.22 -15.52 -4.76
C LYS A 35 -9.44 -14.01 -4.75
N ARG A 36 -9.91 -13.44 -3.65
CA ARG A 36 -10.06 -11.98 -3.51
C ARG A 36 -8.72 -11.33 -3.22
N LEU A 37 -7.91 -11.97 -2.37
CA LEU A 37 -6.55 -11.50 -2.09
C LEU A 37 -5.71 -11.42 -3.36
N GLU A 38 -5.77 -12.44 -4.23
CA GLU A 38 -5.09 -12.43 -5.54
C GLU A 38 -5.48 -11.22 -6.40
N LYS A 39 -6.79 -10.88 -6.43
CA LYS A 39 -7.27 -9.69 -7.17
C LYS A 39 -6.79 -8.39 -6.54
N ILE A 40 -6.77 -8.32 -5.20
CA ILE A 40 -6.27 -7.15 -4.47
C ILE A 40 -4.77 -6.96 -4.77
N LEU A 41 -4.00 -8.04 -4.70
CA LEU A 41 -2.56 -8.00 -4.98
C LEU A 41 -2.27 -7.55 -6.40
N LYS A 42 -3.06 -7.99 -7.39
CA LYS A 42 -2.91 -7.57 -8.77
C LYS A 42 -3.01 -6.05 -8.95
N ALA A 43 -3.98 -5.40 -8.31
CA ALA A 43 -4.12 -3.94 -8.37
C ALA A 43 -3.08 -3.24 -7.47
N LEU A 44 -2.85 -3.77 -6.26
CA LEU A 44 -1.92 -3.20 -5.29
C LEU A 44 -0.48 -3.13 -5.83
N LEU A 45 -0.07 -4.13 -6.62
CA LEU A 45 1.29 -4.27 -7.14
C LEU A 45 1.43 -3.77 -8.59
N ASP A 46 0.41 -3.13 -9.15
CA ASP A 46 0.44 -2.49 -10.47
C ASP A 46 0.99 -1.06 -10.36
N GLU A 47 2.04 -0.76 -11.14
CA GLU A 47 2.66 0.58 -11.15
C GLU A 47 1.78 1.65 -11.79
N ASN A 48 0.80 1.25 -12.62
CA ASN A 48 -0.23 2.14 -13.14
C ASN A 48 -1.36 2.40 -12.14
N GLU A 49 -1.40 1.65 -11.04
CA GLU A 49 -2.38 1.82 -9.99
C GLU A 49 -1.73 2.23 -8.66
N PHE A 50 -1.54 1.28 -7.74
CA PHE A 50 -1.12 1.61 -6.37
C PHE A 50 0.38 1.53 -6.14
N LEU A 51 1.14 0.73 -6.90
CA LEU A 51 2.57 0.60 -6.69
C LEU A 51 3.32 1.82 -7.24
N SER A 52 4.14 2.47 -6.39
CA SER A 52 5.03 3.56 -6.80
C SER A 52 6.50 3.22 -6.53
N PRO A 53 7.44 3.98 -7.08
CA PRO A 53 8.85 3.83 -6.72
C PRO A 53 9.14 4.03 -5.22
N GLY A 54 8.26 4.74 -4.51
CA GLY A 54 8.40 5.04 -3.07
C GLY A 54 7.60 4.13 -2.14
N GLY A 55 6.73 3.25 -2.67
CA GLY A 55 5.84 2.39 -1.89
C GLY A 55 4.43 2.30 -2.46
N ILE A 56 3.46 1.93 -1.64
CA ILE A 56 2.04 1.84 -2.03
C ILE A 56 1.36 3.19 -1.82
N ARG A 57 0.71 3.68 -2.87
CA ARG A 57 -0.08 4.93 -2.88
C ARG A 57 -1.39 4.77 -2.10
N SER A 58 -1.85 5.84 -1.50
CA SER A 58 -3.15 5.89 -0.81
C SER A 58 -4.36 5.94 -1.76
N LEU A 59 -4.15 6.34 -3.02
CA LEU A 59 -5.14 6.32 -4.10
C LEU A 59 -4.47 5.80 -5.38
N SER A 60 -5.22 5.06 -6.19
CA SER A 60 -4.74 4.58 -7.49
C SER A 60 -4.42 5.73 -8.44
N LYS A 61 -3.30 5.61 -9.14
CA LYS A 61 -2.85 6.54 -10.17
C LYS A 61 -3.81 6.67 -11.36
N ILE A 62 -4.69 5.70 -11.59
CA ILE A 62 -5.72 5.80 -12.65
C ILE A 62 -6.59 7.04 -12.48
N HIS A 63 -6.71 7.58 -11.26
CA HIS A 63 -7.43 8.82 -10.96
C HIS A 63 -6.66 10.11 -11.30
N GLU A 64 -5.50 10.02 -12.00
CA GLU A 64 -4.96 11.15 -12.78
C GLU A 64 -6.00 11.67 -13.78
N LYS A 65 -6.83 10.75 -14.31
CA LYS A 65 -8.10 11.10 -14.94
C LYS A 65 -9.18 11.16 -13.85
N PRO A 66 -9.68 12.35 -13.49
CA PRO A 66 -10.60 12.50 -12.37
C PRO A 66 -11.83 11.61 -12.51
N TYR A 67 -12.23 10.97 -11.42
CA TYR A 67 -13.52 10.32 -11.31
C TYR A 67 -14.55 11.37 -10.88
N VAL A 68 -15.56 11.58 -11.70
CA VAL A 68 -16.58 12.63 -11.47
C VAL A 68 -17.96 12.00 -11.38
N ILE A 69 -18.71 12.40 -10.37
CA ILE A 69 -20.13 12.02 -10.18
C ILE A 69 -20.99 13.27 -10.02
N ASN A 70 -22.23 13.20 -10.50
CA ASN A 70 -23.23 14.25 -10.28
C ASN A 70 -24.27 13.73 -9.29
N ILE A 71 -24.50 14.48 -8.22
CA ILE A 71 -25.53 14.19 -7.21
C ILE A 71 -26.37 15.45 -7.04
N ASP A 72 -27.67 15.35 -7.34
CA ASP A 72 -28.65 16.46 -7.24
C ASP A 72 -28.18 17.73 -7.96
N GLY A 73 -27.59 17.58 -9.16
CA GLY A 73 -27.12 18.70 -9.98
C GLY A 73 -25.80 19.31 -9.52
N LYS A 74 -25.14 18.76 -8.50
CA LYS A 74 -23.79 19.15 -8.05
C LYS A 74 -22.77 18.12 -8.49
N GLU A 75 -21.68 18.60 -9.06
CA GLU A 75 -20.56 17.78 -9.47
C GLU A 75 -19.57 17.58 -8.31
N PHE A 76 -19.16 16.33 -8.11
CA PHE A 76 -18.15 15.94 -7.14
C PHE A 76 -17.06 15.18 -7.87
N GLY A 77 -15.80 15.57 -7.68
CA GLY A 77 -14.66 14.97 -8.32
C GLY A 77 -13.67 14.38 -7.33
N LEU A 78 -13.08 13.25 -7.70
CA LEU A 78 -11.93 12.64 -7.02
C LEU A 78 -10.79 12.54 -8.03
N ASN A 79 -9.66 13.13 -7.70
CA ASN A 79 -8.45 13.11 -8.53
C ASN A 79 -7.25 12.64 -7.72
N TYR A 80 -6.27 12.05 -8.41
CA TYR A 80 -4.98 11.70 -7.85
C TYR A 80 -4.15 12.96 -7.61
N GLU A 81 -3.76 13.19 -6.35
CA GLU A 81 -2.92 14.32 -5.92
C GLU A 81 -1.80 13.79 -5.02
N PRO A 82 -0.63 13.40 -5.59
CA PRO A 82 0.45 12.81 -4.81
C PRO A 82 1.23 13.80 -3.94
N GLY A 83 1.09 15.10 -4.16
CA GLY A 83 1.73 16.16 -3.37
C GLY A 83 0.82 16.67 -2.24
N GLU A 84 1.03 17.95 -1.88
CA GLU A 84 0.20 18.62 -0.88
C GLU A 84 -1.24 18.78 -1.35
N SER A 85 -2.19 18.59 -0.44
CA SER A 85 -3.60 18.76 -0.75
C SER A 85 -3.94 20.22 -1.05
N GLN A 86 -4.59 20.45 -2.18
CA GLN A 86 -5.06 21.78 -2.60
C GLN A 86 -6.50 22.07 -2.16
N THR A 87 -7.17 21.09 -1.56
CA THR A 87 -8.57 21.20 -1.13
C THR A 87 -8.76 20.61 0.27
N ALA A 88 -9.88 20.94 0.92
CA ALA A 88 -10.26 20.36 2.21
C ALA A 88 -10.87 18.94 2.08
N LEU A 89 -10.88 18.34 0.89
CA LEU A 89 -11.41 17.01 0.66
C LEU A 89 -10.55 15.98 1.43
N PHE A 90 -11.19 15.11 2.19
CA PHE A 90 -10.57 14.11 3.08
C PHE A 90 -9.74 14.67 4.25
N GLY A 91 -10.07 15.86 4.75
CA GLY A 91 -9.63 16.26 6.06
C GLY A 91 -8.40 17.15 6.14
N GLY A 92 -8.42 18.28 5.47
CA GLY A 92 -7.47 19.36 5.74
C GLY A 92 -6.00 18.98 5.45
N ASN A 93 -5.19 18.89 6.48
CA ASN A 93 -3.74 18.69 6.36
C ASN A 93 -3.33 17.25 5.94
N SER A 94 -4.25 16.29 5.94
CA SER A 94 -3.97 14.90 5.57
C SER A 94 -4.42 14.64 4.15
N ASN A 95 -3.49 14.40 3.22
CA ASN A 95 -3.82 14.05 1.85
C ASN A 95 -3.84 12.53 1.64
N TRP A 96 -5.04 11.97 1.42
CA TRP A 96 -5.26 10.55 1.13
C TRP A 96 -5.46 10.26 -0.36
N ARG A 97 -5.11 11.19 -1.24
CA ARG A 97 -5.34 11.12 -2.68
C ARG A 97 -4.09 10.86 -3.50
N GLY A 98 -3.16 10.09 -2.97
CA GLY A 98 -2.00 9.65 -3.74
C GLY A 98 -0.71 9.45 -2.98
N PRO A 99 -0.41 10.20 -1.89
CA PRO A 99 0.83 10.01 -1.16
C PRO A 99 1.03 8.59 -0.63
N VAL A 100 2.28 8.24 -0.43
CA VAL A 100 2.70 6.98 0.20
C VAL A 100 2.72 7.17 1.71
N TRP A 101 1.70 6.69 2.40
CA TRP A 101 1.61 6.74 3.86
C TRP A 101 2.44 5.65 4.52
N MET A 102 3.43 6.01 5.32
CA MET A 102 4.37 5.07 5.94
C MET A 102 3.68 4.07 6.87
N PRO A 103 2.74 4.48 7.78
CA PRO A 103 2.02 3.53 8.64
C PRO A 103 1.20 2.51 7.86
N ILE A 104 0.52 2.93 6.78
CA ILE A 104 -0.29 2.02 5.95
C ILE A 104 0.60 1.05 5.18
N ASN A 105 1.73 1.51 4.65
CA ASN A 105 2.70 0.64 3.99
C ASN A 105 3.28 -0.39 4.98
N TYR A 106 3.61 0.02 6.21
CA TYR A 106 4.06 -0.89 7.27
C TYR A 106 3.02 -1.98 7.58
N LEU A 107 1.74 -1.59 7.72
CA LEU A 107 0.66 -2.55 7.96
C LEU A 107 0.47 -3.50 6.78
N THR A 108 0.60 -3.01 5.55
CA THR A 108 0.55 -3.83 4.33
C THR A 108 1.68 -4.85 4.30
N ILE A 109 2.92 -4.44 4.56
CA ILE A 109 4.09 -5.34 4.65
C ILE A 109 3.89 -6.39 5.74
N SER A 110 3.39 -5.97 6.91
CA SER A 110 3.09 -6.89 8.02
C SER A 110 2.00 -7.90 7.64
N ALA A 111 0.96 -7.47 6.93
CA ALA A 111 -0.11 -8.35 6.46
C ALA A 111 0.42 -9.38 5.43
N LEU A 112 1.24 -8.95 4.47
CA LEU A 112 1.86 -9.84 3.48
C LEU A 112 2.71 -10.93 4.15
N ASN A 113 3.52 -10.58 5.16
CA ASN A 113 4.29 -11.55 5.92
C ASN A 113 3.39 -12.55 6.67
N LYS A 114 2.25 -12.11 7.22
CA LYS A 114 1.28 -13.00 7.87
C LYS A 114 0.58 -13.92 6.88
N TYR A 115 0.20 -13.41 5.73
CA TYR A 115 -0.35 -14.25 4.65
C TYR A 115 0.68 -15.28 4.17
N PHE A 116 1.96 -14.89 4.06
CA PHE A 116 3.03 -15.84 3.72
C PHE A 116 3.15 -16.96 4.77
N GLN A 117 3.05 -16.66 6.07
CA GLN A 117 3.08 -17.69 7.13
C GLN A 117 1.97 -18.72 6.98
N PHE A 118 0.86 -18.38 6.32
CA PHE A 118 -0.26 -19.29 6.10
C PHE A 118 -0.20 -19.99 4.74
N PHE A 119 0.06 -19.25 3.67
CA PHE A 119 0.02 -19.74 2.29
C PHE A 119 1.37 -20.28 1.79
N ASP A 120 2.47 -19.83 2.37
CA ASP A 120 3.84 -20.14 1.95
C ASP A 120 4.02 -19.94 0.43
N GLU A 121 4.48 -20.97 -0.31
CA GLU A 121 4.63 -20.94 -1.76
C GLU A 121 3.30 -21.20 -2.53
N ASP A 122 2.22 -21.53 -1.84
CA ASP A 122 0.89 -21.78 -2.45
C ASP A 122 0.21 -20.49 -2.94
N LEU A 123 0.74 -19.32 -2.60
CA LEU A 123 0.27 -18.03 -3.08
C LEU A 123 1.42 -17.18 -3.59
N LEU A 124 1.48 -17.06 -4.89
CA LEU A 124 2.42 -16.18 -5.58
C LEU A 124 1.69 -14.95 -6.12
N ALA A 125 2.39 -13.83 -6.18
CA ALA A 125 1.94 -12.60 -6.80
C ALA A 125 2.96 -12.13 -7.83
N GLU A 126 2.49 -11.63 -8.96
CA GLU A 126 3.33 -11.01 -9.96
C GLU A 126 3.82 -9.65 -9.43
N TYR A 127 5.14 -9.42 -9.46
CA TYR A 127 5.73 -8.20 -8.90
C TYR A 127 6.84 -7.62 -9.78
N PRO A 128 6.68 -6.36 -10.23
CA PRO A 128 5.40 -5.64 -10.34
C PRO A 128 4.38 -6.39 -11.21
N THR A 129 3.11 -6.09 -11.07
CA THR A 129 2.06 -6.63 -11.97
C THR A 129 2.42 -6.31 -13.42
N HIS A 130 2.26 -7.25 -14.32
CA HIS A 130 2.66 -7.23 -15.74
C HIS A 130 4.17 -7.40 -16.01
N SER A 131 4.98 -7.73 -15.00
CA SER A 131 6.43 -7.98 -15.18
C SER A 131 6.76 -9.40 -15.66
N GLY A 132 5.83 -10.35 -15.53
CA GLY A 132 6.07 -11.78 -15.74
C GLY A 132 6.83 -12.46 -14.58
N GLN A 133 7.22 -11.73 -13.55
CA GLN A 133 7.95 -12.26 -12.40
C GLN A 133 7.01 -12.55 -11.22
N SER A 134 6.82 -13.82 -10.88
CA SER A 134 6.03 -14.23 -9.72
C SER A 134 6.90 -14.40 -8.49
N LEU A 135 6.49 -13.81 -7.37
CA LEU A 135 7.17 -13.86 -6.08
C LEU A 135 6.21 -14.35 -4.99
N ASN A 136 6.71 -15.04 -3.97
CA ASN A 136 5.93 -15.30 -2.77
C ASN A 136 5.73 -14.00 -1.96
N LEU A 137 4.77 -14.00 -1.05
CA LEU A 137 4.36 -12.77 -0.36
C LEU A 137 5.44 -12.21 0.59
N LYS A 138 6.36 -13.05 1.08
CA LYS A 138 7.52 -12.60 1.88
C LYS A 138 8.50 -11.82 1.01
N MET A 139 8.74 -12.29 -0.20
CA MET A 139 9.61 -11.59 -1.16
C MET A 139 8.97 -10.26 -1.59
N VAL A 140 7.66 -10.26 -1.87
CA VAL A 140 6.90 -9.02 -2.15
C VAL A 140 7.02 -8.02 -1.00
N ALA A 141 6.83 -8.47 0.24
CA ALA A 141 7.00 -7.64 1.45
C ALA A 141 8.42 -7.05 1.54
N GLY A 142 9.46 -7.84 1.21
CA GLY A 142 10.85 -7.40 1.14
C GLY A 142 11.06 -6.31 0.08
N GLN A 143 10.52 -6.50 -1.11
CA GLN A 143 10.59 -5.51 -2.20
C GLN A 143 9.89 -4.19 -1.82
N LEU A 144 8.71 -4.24 -1.20
CA LEU A 144 8.02 -3.06 -0.70
C LEU A 144 8.82 -2.35 0.40
N SER A 145 9.40 -3.11 1.33
CA SER A 145 10.29 -2.56 2.36
C SER A 145 11.48 -1.82 1.73
N GLN A 146 12.07 -2.40 0.69
CA GLN A 146 13.19 -1.76 -0.01
C GLN A 146 12.77 -0.46 -0.71
N ARG A 147 11.57 -0.41 -1.31
CA ARG A 147 11.05 0.85 -1.90
C ARG A 147 10.92 1.95 -0.84
N LEU A 148 10.42 1.62 0.36
CA LEU A 148 10.31 2.58 1.47
C LEU A 148 11.70 3.03 1.96
N ILE A 149 12.63 2.11 2.16
CA ILE A 149 14.01 2.41 2.58
C ILE A 149 14.70 3.35 1.59
N ASN A 150 14.51 3.11 0.28
CA ASN A 150 15.11 3.91 -0.76
C ASN A 150 14.68 5.39 -0.77
N ASN A 151 13.56 5.74 -0.12
CA ASN A 151 13.18 7.14 0.07
C ASN A 151 14.13 7.88 1.02
N PHE A 152 14.71 7.16 1.98
CA PHE A 152 15.58 7.70 3.03
C PHE A 152 17.06 7.52 2.75
N THR A 153 17.43 6.64 1.82
CA THR A 153 18.83 6.42 1.42
C THR A 153 19.26 7.46 0.39
N ARG A 154 20.54 7.80 0.41
CA ARG A 154 21.13 8.70 -0.60
C ARG A 154 21.23 7.97 -1.94
N ASN A 155 20.87 8.68 -3.00
CA ASN A 155 21.10 8.25 -4.39
C ASN A 155 22.56 8.53 -4.80
N ASN A 156 22.88 8.25 -6.07
CA ASN A 156 24.22 8.49 -6.63
C ASN A 156 24.63 9.97 -6.64
N GLU A 157 23.67 10.89 -6.52
CA GLU A 157 23.90 12.34 -6.43
C GLU A 157 24.01 12.83 -4.98
N GLY A 158 23.98 11.92 -4.00
CA GLY A 158 23.98 12.24 -2.57
C GLY A 158 22.65 12.72 -2.02
N LYS A 159 21.57 12.71 -2.80
CA LYS A 159 20.25 13.24 -2.43
C LYS A 159 19.31 12.13 -1.94
N ARG A 160 18.40 12.49 -1.04
CA ARG A 160 17.33 11.60 -0.54
C ARG A 160 16.00 11.96 -1.19
N LYS A 161 15.27 10.97 -1.70
CA LYS A 161 13.95 11.21 -2.31
C LYS A 161 12.96 11.86 -1.34
N ILE A 162 13.04 11.48 -0.05
CA ILE A 162 12.15 12.02 1.00
C ILE A 162 12.27 13.54 1.15
N ASN A 163 13.38 14.14 0.76
CA ASN A 163 13.60 15.58 0.82
C ASN A 163 12.90 16.35 -0.32
N GLY A 164 12.27 15.66 -1.28
CA GLY A 164 11.51 16.28 -2.36
C GLY A 164 12.31 17.25 -3.25
N GLY A 165 13.65 17.10 -3.33
CA GLY A 165 14.53 18.00 -4.04
C GLY A 165 14.81 19.34 -3.33
N ASN A 166 14.52 19.42 -2.02
CA ASN A 166 14.84 20.59 -1.22
C ASN A 166 16.35 20.71 -1.03
N THR A 167 16.97 21.68 -1.69
CA THR A 167 18.42 21.91 -1.66
C THR A 167 18.95 22.25 -0.27
N LEU A 168 18.14 22.89 0.58
CA LEU A 168 18.52 23.16 1.96
C LEU A 168 18.76 21.86 2.76
N LEU A 169 17.94 20.83 2.52
CA LEU A 169 18.05 19.55 3.20
C LEU A 169 19.10 18.63 2.57
N ASP A 170 19.36 18.78 1.27
CA ASP A 170 20.27 17.90 0.53
C ASP A 170 21.73 18.42 0.53
N GLU A 171 21.94 19.74 0.54
CA GLU A 171 23.24 20.37 0.29
C GLU A 171 23.83 21.11 1.50
N ASN A 172 23.02 21.38 2.54
CA ASN A 172 23.49 22.12 3.71
C ASN A 172 24.16 21.19 4.72
N GLN A 173 25.39 21.52 5.11
CA GLN A 173 26.21 20.72 6.04
C GLN A 173 25.54 20.44 7.40
N TYR A 174 24.63 21.32 7.86
CA TYR A 174 23.89 21.12 9.11
C TYR A 174 22.85 20.02 9.02
N PHE A 175 22.34 19.73 7.82
CA PHE A 175 21.33 18.70 7.56
C PHE A 175 21.91 17.44 6.90
N ASP A 176 23.21 17.44 6.60
CA ASP A 176 23.86 16.36 5.83
C ASP A 176 23.67 14.97 6.47
N ASN A 177 23.79 14.90 7.81
CA ASN A 177 23.62 13.66 8.56
C ASN A 177 22.25 13.48 9.21
N LEU A 178 21.31 14.40 8.95
CA LEU A 178 19.95 14.29 9.48
C LEU A 178 19.05 13.54 8.48
N VAL A 179 18.26 12.63 9.02
CA VAL A 179 17.19 11.96 8.28
C VAL A 179 15.88 12.36 8.93
N LEU A 180 15.06 13.08 8.19
CA LEU A 180 13.72 13.45 8.64
C LEU A 180 12.75 12.33 8.25
N PHE A 181 11.99 11.85 9.23
CA PHE A 181 10.97 10.83 9.03
C PHE A 181 9.60 11.48 8.98
N TYR A 182 9.04 11.52 7.78
CA TYR A 182 7.71 12.03 7.54
C TYR A 182 6.68 10.92 7.63
N GLU A 183 5.45 11.27 7.94
CA GLU A 183 4.33 10.32 8.01
C GLU A 183 3.95 9.81 6.60
N TYR A 184 4.13 10.65 5.58
CA TYR A 184 3.89 10.30 4.17
C TYR A 184 4.90 10.95 3.23
N PHE A 185 4.96 10.41 2.03
CA PHE A 185 5.83 10.82 0.93
C PHE A 185 5.04 10.87 -0.38
#